data_da4fbe49c3183a815a6edf4d5b577e33
#
_entry.id   da4fbe49c3183a815a6edf4d5b577e33
#
_cell.length_a   1.000
_cell.length_b   1.000
_cell.length_c   1.000
_cell.angle_alpha   90.00
_cell.angle_beta   90.00
_cell.angle_gamma   90.00
#
_symmetry.space_group_name_H-M   'P 1'
#
loop_
_entity.id
_entity.type
_entity.pdbx_description
1 polymer ?
#
loop_
_entity_poly.entity_id
_entity_poly.type
_entity_poly.pdbx_seq_one_letter_code
_entity_poly.pdbx_strand_id
1 'polypeptide(L)'
;MKYRKLGKTGLDVSVVGVGTWQFGGEWGKDFSQQEVNQMLDRAKELGMNLIDTAECYGDHLSEALIGKYLQQDRREDWIVATKFGHHFHGHLNRTDHWSAEEVLKQLDDSLQALRTDYIDLYQFHSGSDEVFDNDDLWTILDKQVQAGKIRHLGISLGSNDNVYQTDAATKIHAEVIQVVYNRLNRKPEEKVFPSCQRQDLGVLAREPLANGFLSGKYKPGAVFGENDWRSAKNQDQLKLVEEIQRKELPEGVNMAQWALAWCLQNPAVTSVIPGYRNIEQLESSAKAADLELADHSHLQA
;
A
#
# COMPACT_ATOMS: atom_id res chain seq x y z
N MET A 1 -12.21 12.60 -7.80
CA MET A 1 -11.62 11.74 -6.74
C MET A 1 -12.49 11.76 -5.50
N LYS A 2 -12.78 10.62 -4.91
CA LYS A 2 -13.52 10.50 -3.64
C LYS A 2 -12.51 10.38 -2.48
N TYR A 3 -12.94 10.75 -1.27
CA TYR A 3 -12.13 10.66 -0.05
C TYR A 3 -12.88 9.87 1.03
N ARG A 4 -12.12 9.19 1.88
CA ARG A 4 -12.63 8.46 3.05
C ARG A 4 -11.80 8.79 4.28
N LYS A 5 -12.42 8.76 5.46
CA LYS A 5 -11.68 8.82 6.73
C LYS A 5 -10.81 7.58 6.87
N LEU A 6 -9.53 7.76 7.18
CA LEU A 6 -8.61 6.66 7.44
C LEU A 6 -8.83 6.15 8.88
N GLY A 7 -9.96 5.50 9.10
CA GLY A 7 -10.38 5.07 10.44
C GLY A 7 -10.37 6.22 11.44
N LYS A 8 -9.95 5.92 12.67
CA LYS A 8 -9.90 6.89 13.78
C LYS A 8 -8.77 7.92 13.70
N THR A 9 -7.89 7.89 12.68
CA THR A 9 -6.83 8.90 12.49
C THR A 9 -7.37 10.30 12.24
N GLY A 10 -8.60 10.41 11.76
CA GLY A 10 -9.19 11.69 11.33
C GLY A 10 -8.71 12.19 9.96
N LEU A 11 -7.71 11.55 9.35
CA LEU A 11 -7.20 11.92 8.03
C LEU A 11 -8.22 11.61 6.92
N ASP A 12 -8.45 12.54 6.01
CA ASP A 12 -9.20 12.33 4.77
C ASP A 12 -8.24 11.90 3.68
N VAL A 13 -8.27 10.63 3.29
CA VAL A 13 -7.40 10.08 2.24
C VAL A 13 -8.18 9.85 0.95
N SER A 14 -7.53 10.08 -0.19
CA SER A 14 -8.06 9.70 -1.49
C SER A 14 -8.27 8.18 -1.55
N VAL A 15 -9.40 7.74 -2.11
CA VAL A 15 -9.71 6.30 -2.20
C VAL A 15 -8.75 5.53 -3.11
N VAL A 16 -7.98 6.24 -3.94
CA VAL A 16 -6.85 5.71 -4.72
C VAL A 16 -5.61 6.49 -4.34
N GLY A 17 -4.62 5.82 -3.79
CA GLY A 17 -3.33 6.39 -3.41
C GLY A 17 -2.21 6.04 -4.39
N VAL A 18 -1.00 6.49 -4.09
CA VAL A 18 0.21 6.25 -4.88
C VAL A 18 1.11 5.28 -4.14
N GLY A 19 1.11 3.99 -4.56
CA GLY A 19 2.10 3.01 -4.14
C GLY A 19 3.40 3.20 -4.91
N THR A 20 4.54 3.21 -4.20
CA THR A 20 5.82 3.66 -4.77
C THR A 20 6.92 2.60 -4.76
N TRP A 21 6.60 1.33 -4.59
CA TRP A 21 7.61 0.27 -4.66
C TRP A 21 8.40 0.30 -5.97
N GLN A 22 7.75 0.67 -7.07
CA GLN A 22 8.39 0.81 -8.38
C GLN A 22 9.49 1.86 -8.40
N PHE A 23 9.40 2.91 -7.58
CA PHE A 23 10.43 3.95 -7.49
C PHE A 23 11.75 3.45 -6.87
N GLY A 24 11.70 2.34 -6.13
CA GLY A 24 12.88 1.66 -5.58
C GLY A 24 13.71 0.88 -6.61
N GLY A 25 13.34 0.87 -7.91
CA GLY A 25 14.11 0.21 -8.98
C GLY A 25 13.90 -1.31 -9.09
N GLU A 26 13.12 -1.93 -8.21
CA GLU A 26 13.00 -3.40 -8.12
C GLU A 26 12.08 -4.04 -9.19
N TRP A 27 11.43 -3.24 -10.03
CA TRP A 27 10.50 -3.70 -11.07
C TRP A 27 11.06 -3.58 -12.50
N GLY A 28 12.39 -3.62 -12.64
CA GLY A 28 13.06 -3.59 -13.94
C GLY A 28 12.92 -2.26 -14.68
N LYS A 29 12.70 -1.18 -13.93
CA LYS A 29 12.76 0.21 -14.41
C LYS A 29 13.29 1.09 -13.30
N ASP A 30 14.31 1.87 -13.61
CA ASP A 30 14.79 2.97 -12.78
C ASP A 30 14.01 4.24 -13.12
N PHE A 31 13.62 4.99 -12.10
CA PHE A 31 12.91 6.24 -12.25
C PHE A 31 13.84 7.42 -12.05
N SER A 32 13.87 8.33 -13.02
CA SER A 32 14.49 9.64 -12.83
C SER A 32 13.66 10.52 -11.91
N GLN A 33 14.30 11.51 -11.27
CA GLN A 33 13.60 12.51 -10.47
C GLN A 33 12.51 13.23 -11.27
N GLN A 34 12.78 13.53 -12.55
CA GLN A 34 11.80 14.19 -13.42
C GLN A 34 10.55 13.35 -13.63
N GLU A 35 10.70 12.04 -13.86
CA GLU A 35 9.55 11.13 -14.02
C GLU A 35 8.71 11.06 -12.73
N VAL A 36 9.36 10.97 -11.56
CA VAL A 36 8.67 10.96 -10.27
C VAL A 36 7.92 12.27 -10.05
N ASN A 37 8.55 13.42 -10.33
CA ASN A 37 7.90 14.72 -10.21
C ASN A 37 6.64 14.78 -11.10
N GLN A 38 6.76 14.42 -12.38
CA GLN A 38 5.62 14.43 -13.30
C GLN A 38 4.49 13.49 -12.86
N MET A 39 4.82 12.32 -12.30
CA MET A 39 3.83 11.38 -11.78
C MET A 39 3.12 11.93 -10.54
N LEU A 40 3.84 12.53 -9.59
CA LEU A 40 3.26 13.08 -8.37
C LEU A 40 2.49 14.37 -8.65
N ASP A 41 2.96 15.24 -9.55
CA ASP A 41 2.19 16.39 -10.04
C ASP A 41 0.86 15.93 -10.63
N ARG A 42 0.91 14.91 -11.48
CA ARG A 42 -0.30 14.37 -12.09
C ARG A 42 -1.23 13.71 -11.08
N ALA A 43 -0.70 13.00 -10.10
CA ALA A 43 -1.48 12.44 -9.00
C ALA A 43 -2.22 13.53 -8.21
N LYS A 44 -1.53 14.63 -7.89
CA LYS A 44 -2.11 15.79 -7.21
C LYS A 44 -3.22 16.45 -8.04
N GLU A 45 -3.00 16.67 -9.35
CA GLU A 45 -4.02 17.18 -10.25
C GLU A 45 -5.28 16.31 -10.31
N LEU A 46 -5.13 14.99 -10.16
CA LEU A 46 -6.22 14.04 -10.09
C LEU A 46 -6.87 13.95 -8.70
N GLY A 47 -6.37 14.72 -7.73
CA GLY A 47 -6.87 14.76 -6.36
C GLY A 47 -6.38 13.61 -5.46
N MET A 48 -5.30 12.91 -5.82
CA MET A 48 -4.66 11.96 -4.92
C MET A 48 -3.85 12.72 -3.86
N ASN A 49 -3.93 12.29 -2.60
CA ASN A 49 -3.22 12.91 -1.49
C ASN A 49 -2.50 11.89 -0.59
N LEU A 50 -2.50 10.61 -0.94
CA LEU A 50 -1.85 9.55 -0.18
C LEU A 50 -0.69 8.96 -0.96
N ILE A 51 0.51 8.98 -0.38
CA ILE A 51 1.71 8.29 -0.88
C ILE A 51 2.07 7.19 0.11
N ASP A 52 2.23 5.95 -0.38
CA ASP A 52 2.75 4.81 0.40
C ASP A 52 4.11 4.39 -0.13
N THR A 53 5.12 4.44 0.72
CA THR A 53 6.50 4.05 0.46
C THR A 53 7.03 3.12 1.55
N ALA A 54 8.32 2.80 1.53
CA ALA A 54 9.04 2.09 2.59
C ALA A 54 10.54 2.35 2.50
N GLU A 55 11.22 2.20 3.64
CA GLU A 55 12.67 2.29 3.81
C GLU A 55 13.42 1.32 2.88
N CYS A 56 12.88 0.10 2.75
CA CYS A 56 13.50 -0.96 1.96
C CYS A 56 13.20 -0.89 0.46
N TYR A 57 12.51 0.14 -0.03
CA TYR A 57 12.28 0.31 -1.46
C TYR A 57 13.52 0.96 -2.11
N GLY A 58 14.48 0.10 -2.50
CA GLY A 58 15.75 0.50 -3.08
C GLY A 58 16.68 1.23 -2.10
N ASP A 59 16.72 0.80 -0.84
CA ASP A 59 17.53 1.42 0.22
C ASP A 59 17.27 2.92 0.34
N HIS A 60 16.05 3.27 0.75
CA HIS A 60 15.55 4.66 0.82
C HIS A 60 15.45 5.41 -0.53
N LEU A 61 15.73 4.77 -1.69
CA LEU A 61 15.68 5.45 -2.99
C LEU A 61 14.29 6.03 -3.27
N SER A 62 13.23 5.25 -3.01
CA SER A 62 11.86 5.72 -3.19
C SER A 62 11.56 6.93 -2.30
N GLU A 63 11.93 6.87 -1.01
CA GLU A 63 11.78 7.98 -0.07
C GLU A 63 12.58 9.22 -0.50
N ALA A 64 13.81 9.04 -0.98
CA ALA A 64 14.66 10.15 -1.44
C ALA A 64 14.09 10.86 -2.68
N LEU A 65 13.52 10.11 -3.63
CA LEU A 65 12.86 10.68 -4.81
C LEU A 65 11.60 11.47 -4.40
N ILE A 66 10.79 10.91 -3.49
CA ILE A 66 9.61 11.58 -2.92
C ILE A 66 10.03 12.82 -2.13
N GLY A 67 11.05 12.73 -1.29
CA GLY A 67 11.53 13.85 -0.48
C GLY A 67 12.00 15.05 -1.30
N LYS A 68 12.69 14.82 -2.44
CA LYS A 68 13.05 15.88 -3.37
C LYS A 68 11.82 16.53 -4.04
N TYR A 69 10.77 15.77 -4.29
CA TYR A 69 9.51 16.31 -4.80
C TYR A 69 8.80 17.15 -3.72
N LEU A 70 8.68 16.64 -2.50
CA LEU A 70 8.00 17.32 -1.39
C LEU A 70 8.63 18.68 -1.03
N GLN A 71 9.91 18.88 -1.30
CA GLN A 71 10.55 20.19 -1.12
C GLN A 71 10.11 21.24 -2.16
N GLN A 72 9.64 20.81 -3.33
CA GLN A 72 9.17 21.67 -4.41
C GLN A 72 7.67 21.95 -4.32
N ASP A 73 6.94 21.11 -3.61
CA ASP A 73 5.50 21.17 -3.38
C ASP A 73 5.23 21.30 -1.87
N ARG A 74 4.00 21.62 -1.51
CA ARG A 74 3.62 21.75 -0.10
C ARG A 74 3.56 20.38 0.54
N ARG A 75 4.37 20.14 1.57
CA ARG A 75 4.43 18.88 2.31
C ARG A 75 3.08 18.50 2.95
N GLU A 76 2.37 19.49 3.43
CA GLU A 76 1.07 19.36 4.09
C GLU A 76 -0.08 18.98 3.16
N ASP A 77 0.09 19.06 1.85
CA ASP A 77 -0.91 18.63 0.88
C ASP A 77 -0.90 17.09 0.69
N TRP A 78 0.12 16.42 1.26
CA TRP A 78 0.31 14.98 1.14
C TRP A 78 0.27 14.26 2.48
N ILE A 79 -0.42 13.14 2.52
CA ILE A 79 -0.33 12.13 3.58
C ILE A 79 0.72 11.13 3.15
N VAL A 80 1.85 11.10 3.86
CA VAL A 80 2.99 10.23 3.55
C VAL A 80 3.03 9.08 4.54
N ALA A 81 2.83 7.87 4.01
CA ALA A 81 2.98 6.62 4.73
C ALA A 81 4.31 5.98 4.36
N THR A 82 5.13 5.62 5.36
CA THR A 82 6.31 4.78 5.17
C THR A 82 6.35 3.68 6.23
N LYS A 83 7.39 2.85 6.22
CA LYS A 83 7.44 1.62 6.98
C LYS A 83 8.80 1.46 7.65
N PHE A 84 8.90 0.46 8.56
CA PHE A 84 10.14 0.10 9.25
C PHE A 84 10.21 -1.41 9.49
N GLY A 85 11.42 -1.89 9.68
CA GLY A 85 11.70 -3.25 10.09
C GLY A 85 12.62 -4.02 9.15
N HIS A 86 12.94 -3.49 7.98
CA HIS A 86 13.79 -4.15 7.02
C HIS A 86 15.01 -3.32 6.64
N HIS A 87 16.09 -4.01 6.29
CA HIS A 87 17.26 -3.40 5.68
C HIS A 87 17.50 -4.02 4.30
N PHE A 88 17.66 -3.18 3.30
CA PHE A 88 17.82 -3.57 1.90
C PHE A 88 19.26 -3.99 1.59
N HIS A 89 19.43 -5.12 0.89
CA HIS A 89 20.73 -5.66 0.45
C HIS A 89 20.80 -5.87 -1.06
N GLY A 90 19.74 -5.50 -1.78
CA GLY A 90 19.63 -5.71 -3.23
C GLY A 90 18.24 -6.21 -3.61
N HIS A 91 18.05 -6.51 -4.90
CA HIS A 91 16.75 -6.90 -5.45
C HIS A 91 16.13 -8.06 -4.66
N LEU A 92 14.97 -7.81 -4.05
CA LEU A 92 14.20 -8.74 -3.21
C LEU A 92 14.99 -9.38 -2.04
N ASN A 93 16.15 -8.81 -1.68
CA ASN A 93 16.98 -9.28 -0.58
C ASN A 93 16.95 -8.26 0.57
N ARG A 94 16.41 -8.68 1.70
CA ARG A 94 16.24 -7.87 2.91
C ARG A 94 16.56 -8.68 4.15
N THR A 95 17.02 -8.00 5.19
CA THR A 95 17.13 -8.56 6.55
C THR A 95 16.22 -7.81 7.50
N ASP A 96 15.83 -8.48 8.57
CA ASP A 96 14.95 -7.93 9.60
C ASP A 96 15.75 -7.19 10.66
N HIS A 97 15.32 -5.98 11.01
CA HIS A 97 15.95 -5.09 11.97
C HIS A 97 14.91 -4.45 12.88
N TRP A 98 14.69 -5.04 14.06
CA TRP A 98 13.56 -4.75 14.94
C TRP A 98 13.94 -4.24 16.32
N SER A 99 15.22 -4.13 16.65
CA SER A 99 15.58 -3.53 17.93
C SER A 99 15.15 -2.06 18.01
N ALA A 100 14.84 -1.58 19.19
CA ALA A 100 14.42 -0.21 19.40
C ALA A 100 15.43 0.82 18.85
N GLU A 101 16.73 0.54 18.98
CA GLU A 101 17.79 1.39 18.45
C GLU A 101 17.78 1.42 16.92
N GLU A 102 17.67 0.25 16.28
CA GLU A 102 17.60 0.14 14.81
C GLU A 102 16.37 0.82 14.24
N VAL A 103 15.21 0.65 14.88
CA VAL A 103 13.95 1.28 14.43
C VAL A 103 14.00 2.81 14.58
N LEU A 104 14.62 3.35 15.64
CA LEU A 104 14.85 4.79 15.75
C LEU A 104 15.76 5.31 14.64
N LYS A 105 16.83 4.56 14.35
CA LYS A 105 17.73 4.92 13.25
C LYS A 105 16.99 4.90 11.91
N GLN A 106 16.19 3.87 11.64
CA GLN A 106 15.37 3.78 10.43
C GLN A 106 14.39 4.96 10.32
N LEU A 107 13.77 5.39 11.43
CA LEU A 107 12.90 6.56 11.47
C LEU A 107 13.66 7.83 11.07
N ASP A 108 14.83 8.06 11.65
CA ASP A 108 15.64 9.26 11.37
C ASP A 108 16.16 9.22 9.91
N ASP A 109 16.58 8.06 9.40
CA ASP A 109 17.00 7.87 8.01
C ASP A 109 15.81 8.15 7.05
N SER A 110 14.60 7.67 7.36
CA SER A 110 13.38 7.93 6.56
C SER A 110 13.01 9.42 6.57
N LEU A 111 13.06 10.08 7.72
CA LEU A 111 12.82 11.53 7.82
C LEU A 111 13.82 12.32 6.99
N GLN A 112 15.10 11.93 7.03
CA GLN A 112 16.16 12.55 6.23
C GLN A 112 15.93 12.31 4.73
N ALA A 113 15.62 11.09 4.31
CA ALA A 113 15.38 10.74 2.91
C ALA A 113 14.14 11.48 2.38
N LEU A 114 13.05 11.49 3.12
CA LEU A 114 11.80 12.21 2.81
C LEU A 114 11.93 13.75 2.95
N ARG A 115 13.03 14.24 3.55
CA ARG A 115 13.29 15.68 3.77
C ARG A 115 12.15 16.38 4.49
N THR A 116 11.67 15.79 5.56
CA THR A 116 10.54 16.27 6.35
C THR A 116 10.79 16.02 7.83
N ASP A 117 10.14 16.81 8.69
CA ASP A 117 10.25 16.67 10.14
C ASP A 117 9.25 15.66 10.74
N TYR A 118 8.31 15.18 9.92
CA TYR A 118 7.28 14.24 10.38
C TYR A 118 6.84 13.28 9.28
N ILE A 119 6.37 12.10 9.73
CA ILE A 119 5.70 11.09 8.90
C ILE A 119 4.24 11.01 9.34
N ASP A 120 3.29 11.02 8.38
CA ASP A 120 1.87 10.96 8.72
C ASP A 120 1.47 9.56 9.20
N LEU A 121 1.98 8.50 8.56
CA LEU A 121 1.72 7.11 8.95
C LEU A 121 3.01 6.28 8.91
N TYR A 122 3.45 5.79 10.07
CA TYR A 122 4.63 4.93 10.20
C TYR A 122 4.22 3.51 10.53
N GLN A 123 4.61 2.53 9.69
CA GLN A 123 4.00 1.21 9.70
C GLN A 123 5.03 0.11 10.03
N PHE A 124 4.67 -0.77 10.96
CA PHE A 124 5.34 -2.05 11.21
C PHE A 124 5.25 -2.92 9.96
N HIS A 125 6.40 -3.31 9.37
CA HIS A 125 6.46 -3.87 8.03
C HIS A 125 6.61 -5.38 8.02
N SER A 126 5.52 -6.12 8.13
CA SER A 126 5.49 -7.59 7.97
C SER A 126 6.32 -8.38 9.00
N GLY A 127 6.58 -7.82 10.19
CA GLY A 127 7.26 -8.53 11.25
C GLY A 127 6.44 -9.68 11.82
N SER A 128 7.14 -10.64 12.47
CA SER A 128 6.51 -11.78 13.14
C SER A 128 5.70 -11.35 14.37
N ASP A 129 4.84 -12.25 14.86
CA ASP A 129 4.08 -12.00 16.10
C ASP A 129 5.01 -11.87 17.32
N GLU A 130 6.15 -12.60 17.34
CA GLU A 130 7.16 -12.47 18.39
C GLU A 130 7.77 -11.07 18.45
N VAL A 131 8.10 -10.49 17.29
CA VAL A 131 8.61 -9.12 17.21
C VAL A 131 7.51 -8.11 17.54
N PHE A 132 6.29 -8.38 17.10
CA PHE A 132 5.12 -7.55 17.39
C PHE A 132 4.84 -7.45 18.91
N ASP A 133 5.07 -8.52 19.67
CA ASP A 133 4.88 -8.56 21.13
C ASP A 133 5.99 -7.86 21.93
N ASN A 134 6.94 -7.20 21.27
CA ASN A 134 7.99 -6.43 21.95
C ASN A 134 7.47 -5.07 22.43
N ASP A 135 7.11 -4.99 23.72
CA ASP A 135 6.58 -3.77 24.33
C ASP A 135 7.59 -2.58 24.29
N ASP A 136 8.90 -2.85 24.28
CA ASP A 136 9.93 -1.78 24.20
C ASP A 136 9.87 -1.08 22.83
N LEU A 137 9.60 -1.83 21.76
CA LEU A 137 9.44 -1.28 20.41
C LEU A 137 8.27 -0.29 20.35
N TRP A 138 7.11 -0.67 20.87
CA TRP A 138 5.93 0.20 20.84
C TRP A 138 6.07 1.39 21.79
N THR A 139 6.69 1.19 22.96
CA THR A 139 6.98 2.27 23.91
C THR A 139 7.88 3.35 23.28
N ILE A 140 8.88 2.94 22.48
CA ILE A 140 9.77 3.93 21.85
C ILE A 140 9.10 4.64 20.69
N LEU A 141 8.24 3.96 19.93
CA LEU A 141 7.45 4.57 18.87
C LEU A 141 6.43 5.58 19.42
N ASP A 142 5.75 5.26 20.52
CA ASP A 142 4.87 6.21 21.22
C ASP A 142 5.59 7.49 21.63
N LYS A 143 6.85 7.41 22.09
CA LYS A 143 7.66 8.60 22.36
C LYS A 143 7.90 9.45 21.11
N GLN A 144 8.06 8.80 19.93
CA GLN A 144 8.23 9.53 18.66
C GLN A 144 6.92 10.17 18.19
N VAL A 145 5.77 9.55 18.49
CA VAL A 145 4.44 10.17 18.29
C VAL A 145 4.30 11.41 19.18
N GLN A 146 4.63 11.30 20.47
CA GLN A 146 4.60 12.45 21.41
C GLN A 146 5.57 13.56 21.00
N ALA A 147 6.71 13.22 20.41
CA ALA A 147 7.69 14.17 19.89
C ALA A 147 7.26 14.83 18.55
N GLY A 148 6.16 14.36 17.93
CA GLY A 148 5.63 14.87 16.67
C GLY A 148 6.36 14.39 15.42
N LYS A 149 7.34 13.48 15.53
CA LYS A 149 8.02 12.86 14.40
C LYS A 149 7.11 11.89 13.63
N ILE A 150 6.17 11.25 14.32
CA ILE A 150 5.17 10.34 13.78
C ILE A 150 3.80 10.90 14.17
N ARG A 151 2.84 10.95 13.24
CA ARG A 151 1.47 11.35 13.55
C ARG A 151 0.61 10.16 13.92
N HIS A 152 0.70 9.07 13.14
CA HIS A 152 -0.09 7.86 13.32
C HIS A 152 0.78 6.61 13.15
N LEU A 153 0.48 5.56 13.92
CA LEU A 153 1.09 4.24 13.78
C LEU A 153 0.17 3.30 12.98
N GLY A 154 0.77 2.40 12.23
CA GLY A 154 0.06 1.37 11.46
C GLY A 154 0.79 0.05 11.43
N ILE A 155 0.13 -0.96 10.87
CA ILE A 155 0.65 -2.30 10.69
C ILE A 155 0.44 -2.71 9.23
N SER A 156 1.53 -3.00 8.51
CA SER A 156 1.48 -3.68 7.22
C SER A 156 1.65 -5.18 7.47
N LEU A 157 0.55 -5.92 7.39
CA LEU A 157 0.50 -7.35 7.74
C LEU A 157 1.37 -8.20 6.79
N GLY A 158 2.15 -9.12 7.34
CA GLY A 158 2.90 -10.11 6.58
C GLY A 158 2.01 -11.22 6.02
N SER A 159 0.91 -11.55 6.70
CA SER A 159 -0.09 -12.51 6.26
C SER A 159 -1.49 -11.87 6.20
N ASN A 160 -2.27 -12.25 5.19
CA ASN A 160 -3.62 -11.71 4.93
C ASN A 160 -4.68 -12.16 5.94
N ASP A 161 -4.32 -13.05 6.83
CA ASP A 161 -5.19 -13.60 7.89
C ASP A 161 -4.61 -13.39 9.30
N ASN A 162 -3.59 -12.54 9.43
CA ASN A 162 -3.01 -12.25 10.74
C ASN A 162 -3.98 -11.39 11.57
N VAL A 163 -4.97 -12.07 12.16
CA VAL A 163 -5.93 -11.45 13.06
C VAL A 163 -5.31 -11.12 14.43
N TYR A 164 -4.24 -11.82 14.82
CA TYR A 164 -3.56 -11.58 16.10
C TYR A 164 -3.04 -10.15 16.17
N GLN A 165 -2.21 -9.74 15.22
CA GLN A 165 -1.71 -8.36 15.14
C GLN A 165 -2.84 -7.35 14.93
N THR A 166 -3.85 -7.70 14.12
CA THR A 166 -4.99 -6.81 13.87
C THR A 166 -5.83 -6.58 15.13
N ASP A 167 -6.15 -7.64 15.90
CA ASP A 167 -6.93 -7.51 17.14
C ASP A 167 -6.16 -6.71 18.22
N ALA A 168 -4.84 -6.79 18.23
CA ALA A 168 -3.99 -6.06 19.17
C ALA A 168 -3.66 -4.62 18.72
N ALA A 169 -4.05 -4.21 17.51
CA ALA A 169 -3.67 -2.91 16.95
C ALA A 169 -3.95 -1.72 17.87
N THR A 170 -5.17 -1.64 18.43
CA THR A 170 -5.52 -0.54 19.34
C THR A 170 -4.70 -0.56 20.64
N LYS A 171 -4.29 -1.74 21.13
CA LYS A 171 -3.46 -1.87 22.33
C LYS A 171 -2.09 -1.21 22.16
N ILE A 172 -1.53 -1.27 20.93
CA ILE A 172 -0.25 -0.67 20.60
C ILE A 172 -0.40 0.70 19.91
N HIS A 173 -1.56 1.33 20.05
CA HIS A 173 -1.90 2.62 19.46
C HIS A 173 -1.81 2.66 17.92
N ALA A 174 -1.82 1.52 17.24
CA ALA A 174 -1.93 1.50 15.79
C ALA A 174 -3.38 1.77 15.35
N GLU A 175 -3.52 2.57 14.30
CA GLU A 175 -4.79 3.10 13.81
C GLU A 175 -5.11 2.65 12.38
N VAL A 176 -4.11 2.05 11.70
CA VAL A 176 -4.21 1.65 10.30
C VAL A 176 -3.67 0.25 10.09
N ILE A 177 -4.37 -0.53 9.29
CA ILE A 177 -3.92 -1.84 8.78
C ILE A 177 -3.69 -1.73 7.28
N GLN A 178 -2.50 -2.13 6.83
CA GLN A 178 -2.21 -2.35 5.43
C GLN A 178 -2.16 -3.85 5.15
N VAL A 179 -2.91 -4.33 4.15
CA VAL A 179 -3.04 -5.77 3.88
C VAL A 179 -3.20 -6.04 2.38
N VAL A 180 -2.72 -7.19 1.90
CA VAL A 180 -3.01 -7.64 0.52
C VAL A 180 -4.49 -7.94 0.38
N TYR A 181 -5.15 -7.22 -0.50
CA TYR A 181 -6.56 -7.46 -0.80
C TYR A 181 -6.88 -7.17 -2.26
N ASN A 182 -7.45 -8.15 -2.92
CA ASN A 182 -7.89 -8.07 -4.32
C ASN A 182 -8.87 -9.22 -4.63
N ARG A 183 -9.44 -9.22 -5.84
CA ARG A 183 -10.44 -10.23 -6.23
C ARG A 183 -9.91 -11.67 -6.21
N LEU A 184 -8.59 -11.89 -6.34
CA LEU A 184 -7.95 -13.22 -6.23
C LEU A 184 -7.59 -13.59 -4.80
N ASN A 185 -7.58 -12.63 -3.88
CA ASN A 185 -7.23 -12.83 -2.47
C ASN A 185 -8.20 -12.06 -1.57
N ARG A 186 -9.26 -12.75 -1.14
CA ARG A 186 -10.35 -12.22 -0.31
C ARG A 186 -10.22 -12.60 1.17
N LYS A 187 -9.13 -13.28 1.53
CA LYS A 187 -8.94 -13.82 2.89
C LYS A 187 -9.11 -12.79 4.03
N PRO A 188 -8.73 -11.50 3.88
CA PRO A 188 -8.97 -10.49 4.90
C PRO A 188 -10.44 -10.31 5.29
N GLU A 189 -11.38 -10.62 4.40
CA GLU A 189 -12.82 -10.50 4.68
C GLU A 189 -13.30 -11.40 5.83
N GLU A 190 -12.62 -12.53 6.05
CA GLU A 190 -13.02 -13.52 7.04
C GLU A 190 -12.84 -13.03 8.49
N LYS A 191 -11.69 -12.38 8.79
CA LYS A 191 -11.31 -12.02 10.16
C LYS A 191 -10.70 -10.62 10.28
N VAL A 192 -9.78 -10.24 9.38
CA VAL A 192 -9.03 -8.98 9.45
C VAL A 192 -9.98 -7.79 9.32
N PHE A 193 -10.81 -7.75 8.28
CA PHE A 193 -11.75 -6.65 8.08
C PHE A 193 -12.79 -6.51 9.19
N PRO A 194 -13.45 -7.59 9.69
CA PRO A 194 -14.29 -7.50 10.87
C PRO A 194 -13.58 -6.94 12.10
N SER A 195 -12.29 -7.27 12.29
CA SER A 195 -11.49 -6.71 13.38
C SER A 195 -11.20 -5.22 13.18
N CYS A 196 -10.84 -4.82 11.97
CA CYS A 196 -10.64 -3.40 11.63
C CYS A 196 -11.89 -2.58 11.88
N GLN A 197 -13.06 -3.07 11.45
CA GLN A 197 -14.33 -2.38 11.65
C GLN A 197 -14.71 -2.23 13.13
N ARG A 198 -14.51 -3.28 13.95
CA ARG A 198 -14.75 -3.19 15.40
C ARG A 198 -13.91 -2.15 16.11
N GLN A 199 -12.68 -1.88 15.62
CA GLN A 199 -11.71 -0.99 16.24
C GLN A 199 -11.65 0.38 15.58
N ASP A 200 -12.44 0.62 14.52
CA ASP A 200 -12.39 1.82 13.68
C ASP A 200 -10.97 2.06 13.12
N LEU A 201 -10.34 0.99 12.60
CA LEU A 201 -9.03 1.08 11.95
C LEU A 201 -9.19 1.44 10.47
N GLY A 202 -8.33 2.32 9.97
CA GLY A 202 -8.19 2.56 8.55
C GLY A 202 -7.62 1.32 7.84
N VAL A 203 -8.06 1.05 6.60
CA VAL A 203 -7.56 -0.08 5.81
C VAL A 203 -6.99 0.40 4.49
N LEU A 204 -5.69 0.13 4.28
CA LEU A 204 -5.00 0.32 3.02
C LEU A 204 -4.85 -1.03 2.30
N ALA A 205 -5.54 -1.19 1.17
CA ALA A 205 -5.44 -2.40 0.36
C ALA A 205 -4.23 -2.32 -0.57
N ARG A 206 -3.16 -3.08 -0.26
CA ARG A 206 -2.00 -3.23 -1.13
C ARG A 206 -2.19 -4.38 -2.14
N GLU A 207 -1.44 -4.36 -3.23
CA GLU A 207 -1.54 -5.32 -4.34
C GLU A 207 -2.96 -5.47 -4.92
N PRO A 208 -3.73 -4.37 -5.09
CA PRO A 208 -5.13 -4.47 -5.50
C PRO A 208 -5.28 -5.01 -6.93
N LEU A 209 -4.22 -4.97 -7.74
CA LEU A 209 -4.14 -5.56 -9.08
C LEU A 209 -3.51 -6.96 -9.09
N ALA A 210 -3.35 -7.61 -7.94
CA ALA A 210 -2.73 -8.94 -7.81
C ALA A 210 -1.41 -9.05 -8.61
N ASN A 211 -0.48 -8.12 -8.36
CA ASN A 211 0.82 -8.06 -9.05
C ASN A 211 0.70 -7.96 -10.58
N GLY A 212 -0.37 -7.34 -11.06
CA GLY A 212 -0.67 -7.10 -12.46
C GLY A 212 -1.49 -8.19 -13.14
N PHE A 213 -1.84 -9.30 -12.48
CA PHE A 213 -2.75 -10.30 -13.05
C PHE A 213 -4.13 -9.70 -13.40
N LEU A 214 -4.64 -8.80 -12.55
CA LEU A 214 -5.92 -8.10 -12.76
C LEU A 214 -5.80 -6.81 -13.59
N SER A 215 -4.68 -6.62 -14.28
CA SER A 215 -4.48 -5.44 -15.15
C SER A 215 -5.20 -5.54 -16.50
N GLY A 216 -5.68 -6.71 -16.88
CA GLY A 216 -6.22 -7.00 -18.23
C GLY A 216 -5.15 -7.19 -19.31
N LYS A 217 -3.86 -7.07 -18.96
CA LYS A 217 -2.75 -7.21 -19.91
C LYS A 217 -2.43 -8.66 -20.26
N TYR A 218 -2.59 -9.58 -19.32
CA TYR A 218 -2.17 -10.97 -19.45
C TYR A 218 -3.38 -11.89 -19.71
N LYS A 219 -3.18 -12.89 -20.58
CA LYS A 219 -4.18 -13.92 -20.92
C LYS A 219 -3.60 -15.30 -20.61
N PRO A 220 -4.43 -16.36 -20.50
CA PRO A 220 -3.93 -17.73 -20.45
C PRO A 220 -2.94 -18.00 -21.58
N GLY A 221 -1.82 -18.67 -21.25
CA GLY A 221 -0.70 -18.85 -22.17
C GLY A 221 0.37 -17.75 -22.14
N ALA A 222 0.16 -16.64 -21.42
CA ALA A 222 1.20 -15.64 -21.26
C ALA A 222 2.44 -16.25 -20.57
N VAL A 223 3.62 -15.92 -21.10
CA VAL A 223 4.92 -16.33 -20.55
C VAL A 223 5.53 -15.15 -19.83
N PHE A 224 5.96 -15.37 -18.60
CA PHE A 224 6.74 -14.41 -17.80
C PHE A 224 8.22 -14.76 -17.93
N GLY A 225 9.10 -13.77 -17.76
CA GLY A 225 10.55 -13.99 -17.80
C GLY A 225 11.02 -15.00 -16.74
N GLU A 226 12.16 -15.66 -16.97
CA GLU A 226 12.70 -16.69 -16.09
C GLU A 226 12.89 -16.20 -14.64
N ASN A 227 13.24 -14.94 -14.46
CA ASN A 227 13.41 -14.30 -13.14
C ASN A 227 12.14 -13.62 -12.60
N ASP A 228 11.01 -13.77 -13.28
CA ASP A 228 9.75 -13.22 -12.82
C ASP A 228 9.08 -14.25 -11.90
N TRP A 229 9.01 -13.94 -10.61
CA TRP A 229 8.42 -14.80 -9.59
C TRP A 229 6.95 -15.19 -9.89
N ARG A 230 6.26 -14.46 -10.76
CA ARG A 230 4.91 -14.80 -11.22
C ARG A 230 4.89 -16.04 -12.11
N SER A 231 6.03 -16.43 -12.71
CA SER A 231 6.12 -17.59 -13.62
C SER A 231 5.66 -18.90 -12.99
N ALA A 232 5.88 -19.09 -11.68
CA ALA A 232 5.54 -20.31 -10.95
C ALA A 232 4.02 -20.52 -10.71
N LYS A 233 3.20 -19.44 -10.75
CA LYS A 233 1.77 -19.48 -10.37
C LYS A 233 0.83 -19.03 -11.50
N ASN A 234 1.35 -18.81 -12.72
CA ASN A 234 0.65 -17.98 -13.68
C ASN A 234 -0.57 -18.62 -14.34
N GLN A 235 -0.53 -19.90 -14.70
CA GLN A 235 -1.57 -20.47 -15.58
C GLN A 235 -2.92 -20.62 -14.89
N ASP A 236 -2.95 -21.08 -13.65
CA ASP A 236 -4.21 -21.26 -12.94
C ASP A 236 -4.81 -19.90 -12.52
N GLN A 237 -3.96 -18.95 -12.13
CA GLN A 237 -4.41 -17.59 -11.85
C GLN A 237 -4.93 -16.90 -13.12
N LEU A 238 -4.27 -17.06 -14.28
CA LEU A 238 -4.73 -16.47 -15.53
C LEU A 238 -6.05 -17.06 -16.01
N LYS A 239 -6.29 -18.36 -15.82
CA LYS A 239 -7.60 -18.98 -16.10
C LYS A 239 -8.69 -18.41 -15.21
N LEU A 240 -8.40 -18.23 -13.90
CA LEU A 240 -9.34 -17.60 -12.97
C LEU A 240 -9.63 -16.14 -13.36
N VAL A 241 -8.59 -15.39 -13.76
CA VAL A 241 -8.73 -14.00 -14.24
C VAL A 241 -9.60 -13.94 -15.51
N GLU A 242 -9.42 -14.85 -16.45
CA GLU A 242 -10.26 -14.93 -17.66
C GLU A 242 -11.73 -15.23 -17.30
N GLU A 243 -11.95 -16.12 -16.34
CA GLU A 243 -13.30 -16.43 -15.85
C GLU A 243 -13.96 -15.21 -15.18
N ILE A 244 -13.23 -14.51 -14.31
CA ILE A 244 -13.65 -13.25 -13.69
C ILE A 244 -13.99 -12.22 -14.78
N GLN A 245 -13.09 -12.02 -15.74
CA GLN A 245 -13.32 -11.08 -16.84
C GLN A 245 -14.61 -11.40 -17.62
N ARG A 246 -14.87 -12.67 -17.89
CA ARG A 246 -16.06 -13.10 -18.61
C ARG A 246 -17.36 -12.95 -17.81
N LYS A 247 -17.31 -13.20 -16.48
CA LYS A 247 -18.51 -13.28 -15.64
C LYS A 247 -18.83 -11.97 -14.92
N GLU A 248 -17.80 -11.19 -14.55
CA GLU A 248 -17.92 -10.09 -13.59
C GLU A 248 -17.57 -8.72 -14.20
N LEU A 249 -16.71 -8.68 -15.24
CA LEU A 249 -16.30 -7.42 -15.83
C LEU A 249 -17.40 -6.88 -16.77
N PRO A 250 -17.99 -5.71 -16.50
CA PRO A 250 -18.96 -5.11 -17.39
C PRO A 250 -18.36 -4.77 -18.77
N GLU A 251 -19.19 -4.85 -19.81
CA GLU A 251 -18.76 -4.53 -21.16
C GLU A 251 -18.22 -3.09 -21.27
N GLY A 252 -17.08 -2.93 -21.93
CA GLY A 252 -16.41 -1.64 -22.13
C GLY A 252 -15.64 -1.11 -20.90
N VAL A 253 -15.68 -1.79 -19.76
CA VAL A 253 -14.96 -1.37 -18.55
C VAL A 253 -13.51 -1.89 -18.59
N ASN A 254 -12.55 -1.03 -18.27
CA ASN A 254 -11.16 -1.43 -18.13
C ASN A 254 -10.97 -2.32 -16.90
N MET A 255 -10.29 -3.47 -17.05
CA MET A 255 -10.16 -4.47 -15.99
C MET A 255 -9.39 -3.94 -14.76
N ALA A 256 -8.34 -3.13 -14.96
CA ALA A 256 -7.61 -2.56 -13.84
C ALA A 256 -8.49 -1.57 -13.04
N GLN A 257 -9.28 -0.75 -13.72
CA GLN A 257 -10.23 0.16 -13.07
C GLN A 257 -11.30 -0.63 -12.30
N TRP A 258 -11.84 -1.67 -12.92
CA TRP A 258 -12.79 -2.58 -12.28
C TRP A 258 -12.20 -3.22 -11.01
N ALA A 259 -10.99 -3.76 -11.09
CA ALA A 259 -10.35 -4.43 -9.97
C ALA A 259 -10.12 -3.50 -8.76
N LEU A 260 -9.73 -2.25 -9.02
CA LEU A 260 -9.59 -1.24 -7.97
C LEU A 260 -10.94 -0.84 -7.39
N ALA A 261 -11.94 -0.59 -8.24
CA ALA A 261 -13.30 -0.26 -7.80
C ALA A 261 -13.93 -1.43 -7.03
N TRP A 262 -13.65 -2.67 -7.44
CA TRP A 262 -14.08 -3.87 -6.72
C TRP A 262 -13.54 -3.89 -5.28
N CYS A 263 -12.25 -3.61 -5.07
CA CYS A 263 -11.70 -3.49 -3.71
C CYS A 263 -12.39 -2.38 -2.90
N LEU A 264 -12.66 -1.23 -3.53
CA LEU A 264 -13.28 -0.07 -2.89
C LEU A 264 -14.76 -0.26 -2.55
N GLN A 265 -15.44 -1.25 -3.14
CA GLN A 265 -16.81 -1.61 -2.74
C GLN A 265 -16.86 -2.25 -1.36
N ASN A 266 -15.79 -2.90 -0.89
CA ASN A 266 -15.77 -3.41 0.46
C ASN A 266 -15.75 -2.25 1.46
N PRO A 267 -16.74 -2.15 2.37
CA PRO A 267 -16.87 -1.01 3.28
C PRO A 267 -15.70 -0.90 4.29
N ALA A 268 -14.93 -1.97 4.50
CA ALA A 268 -13.76 -1.94 5.36
C ALA A 268 -12.56 -1.24 4.68
N VAL A 269 -12.49 -1.24 3.34
CA VAL A 269 -11.35 -0.68 2.60
C VAL A 269 -11.47 0.83 2.53
N THR A 270 -10.47 1.54 3.07
CA THR A 270 -10.40 3.00 3.02
C THR A 270 -9.79 3.47 1.70
N SER A 271 -8.65 2.91 1.32
CA SER A 271 -7.95 3.27 0.08
C SER A 271 -7.25 2.06 -0.53
N VAL A 272 -7.15 2.04 -1.84
CA VAL A 272 -6.26 1.13 -2.58
C VAL A 272 -4.96 1.87 -2.91
N ILE A 273 -3.81 1.17 -2.83
CA ILE A 273 -2.48 1.74 -3.08
C ILE A 273 -1.74 1.00 -4.19
N PRO A 274 -2.24 1.04 -5.45
CA PRO A 274 -1.55 0.43 -6.57
C PRO A 274 -0.22 1.14 -6.88
N GLY A 275 0.75 0.40 -7.40
CA GLY A 275 1.98 0.96 -7.92
C GLY A 275 1.87 1.27 -9.41
N TYR A 276 2.67 2.24 -9.88
CA TYR A 276 2.62 2.77 -11.24
C TYR A 276 3.98 2.73 -11.94
N ARG A 277 3.98 2.48 -13.24
CA ARG A 277 5.16 2.57 -14.11
C ARG A 277 5.16 3.80 -15.01
N ASN A 278 4.02 4.43 -15.21
CA ASN A 278 3.83 5.61 -16.04
C ASN A 278 2.54 6.35 -15.66
N ILE A 279 2.38 7.54 -16.23
CA ILE A 279 1.26 8.44 -15.97
C ILE A 279 -0.06 7.85 -16.45
N GLU A 280 -0.06 7.12 -17.56
CA GLU A 280 -1.28 6.52 -18.13
C GLU A 280 -1.90 5.49 -17.16
N GLN A 281 -1.08 4.70 -16.47
CA GLN A 281 -1.55 3.77 -15.45
C GLN A 281 -2.15 4.52 -14.24
N LEU A 282 -1.52 5.60 -13.82
CA LEU A 282 -1.99 6.43 -12.73
C LEU A 282 -3.34 7.08 -13.07
N GLU A 283 -3.46 7.69 -14.26
CA GLU A 283 -4.72 8.27 -14.75
C GLU A 283 -5.84 7.24 -14.89
N SER A 284 -5.49 6.05 -15.38
CA SER A 284 -6.44 4.95 -15.48
C SER A 284 -6.94 4.52 -14.10
N SER A 285 -6.04 4.41 -13.12
CA SER A 285 -6.40 4.01 -11.76
C SER A 285 -7.25 5.05 -11.04
N ALA A 286 -7.00 6.35 -11.28
CA ALA A 286 -7.81 7.43 -10.71
C ALA A 286 -9.30 7.31 -11.08
N LYS A 287 -9.60 6.82 -12.28
CA LYS A 287 -10.98 6.64 -12.75
C LYS A 287 -11.76 5.60 -11.95
N ALA A 288 -11.06 4.68 -11.26
CA ALA A 288 -11.69 3.70 -10.38
C ALA A 288 -12.46 4.34 -9.22
N ALA A 289 -12.04 5.52 -8.78
CA ALA A 289 -12.71 6.27 -7.71
C ALA A 289 -14.17 6.64 -8.02
N ASP A 290 -14.49 6.77 -9.29
CA ASP A 290 -15.81 7.20 -9.75
C ASP A 290 -16.57 6.07 -10.48
N LEU A 291 -15.96 4.88 -10.60
CA LEU A 291 -16.59 3.71 -11.22
C LEU A 291 -17.57 3.07 -10.24
N GLU A 292 -18.84 3.09 -10.61
CA GLU A 292 -19.91 2.42 -9.87
C GLU A 292 -20.13 1.02 -10.47
N LEU A 293 -19.98 0.00 -9.63
CA LEU A 293 -20.26 -1.38 -10.00
C LEU A 293 -21.63 -1.76 -9.48
N ALA A 294 -22.48 -2.30 -10.36
CA ALA A 294 -23.87 -2.64 -10.03
C ALA A 294 -24.00 -3.86 -9.11
N ASP A 295 -22.96 -4.67 -8.99
CA ASP A 295 -22.99 -5.93 -8.24
C ASP A 295 -21.94 -5.96 -7.13
N HIS A 296 -22.39 -6.26 -5.92
CA HIS A 296 -21.53 -6.39 -4.74
C HIS A 296 -21.03 -7.84 -4.61
N SER A 297 -20.15 -8.27 -5.50
CA SER A 297 -19.56 -9.62 -5.46
C SER A 297 -18.80 -9.95 -4.16
N HIS A 298 -18.63 -8.96 -3.28
CA HIS A 298 -18.12 -9.16 -1.92
C HIS A 298 -19.02 -10.03 -1.05
N LEU A 299 -20.32 -10.01 -1.33
CA LEU A 299 -21.33 -10.74 -0.58
C LEU A 299 -21.60 -12.14 -1.13
N GLN A 300 -21.01 -12.48 -2.28
CA GLN A 300 -21.13 -13.82 -2.85
C GLN A 300 -19.91 -14.63 -2.43
N ALA A 301 -20.15 -15.51 -1.46
CA ALA A 301 -19.17 -16.48 -0.97
C ALA A 301 -18.83 -17.52 -2.03
#